data_b1005c930c7eb552cc77f4aeaa17c5f2
#
_entry.id   b1005c930c7eb552cc77f4aeaa17c5f2
#
_cell.length_a   1.000
_cell.length_b   1.000
_cell.length_c   1.000
_cell.angle_alpha   90.00
_cell.angle_beta   90.00
_cell.angle_gamma   90.00
#
_symmetry.space_group_name_H-M   'P 1'
#
loop_
_entity.id
_entity.type
_entity.pdbx_description
1 polymer ?
#
loop_
_entity_poly.entity_id
_entity_poly.type
_entity_poly.pdbx_seq_one_letter_code
_entity_poly.pdbx_strand_id
1 'polypeptide(L)'
;MNARSDAASLPIRLADYRAPAWQVERVELDFELGIDATEVAAKLLLRRDPAQDEPLRLDGEQLELLSIALDGQPLPPSAYRPVDGGLEVDGARDSSVLETRVRVHPAANTALEGLYLSGSRESGFLLTQCEAQGFRHITFFPDRPDVQSSYTVTLRADRARFPVLLAGGNPDGAGELDGGRHWARFVDPHPRPSYLFALVAGRLEKIERDYRTADGRDVQLKIWAEADAIGRCHYAMDALERSMRWDEEVYGRNYDLDVFHVVATHDFNMGAMENKGLNIFNAKCLLADPDSSTDDEYRRVEAVIAHEYFHNWSGNRVTCRDWFQLSLKEGFTVFREQSFSADMNSAPLKRIEDVALLRRAQFPEDAG
;
A
#
# COMPACT_ATOMS: atom_id res chain seq x y z
N MET A 1 -17.80 -22.41 13.29
CA MET A 1 -18.20 -22.88 11.93
C MET A 1 -19.36 -22.01 11.49
N ASN A 2 -19.13 -20.88 10.87
CA ASN A 2 -20.19 -20.11 10.21
C ASN A 2 -20.15 -20.48 8.73
N ALA A 3 -21.18 -21.19 8.30
CA ALA A 3 -21.40 -21.46 6.88
C ALA A 3 -21.52 -20.11 6.15
N ARG A 4 -20.58 -19.79 5.27
CA ARG A 4 -20.79 -18.78 4.23
C ARG A 4 -21.99 -19.27 3.44
N SER A 5 -23.05 -18.46 3.40
CA SER A 5 -24.15 -18.71 2.48
C SER A 5 -23.57 -18.59 1.06
N ASP A 6 -23.60 -19.69 0.30
CA ASP A 6 -23.35 -19.72 -1.14
C ASP A 6 -24.47 -18.98 -1.90
N ALA A 7 -24.68 -17.72 -1.59
CA ALA A 7 -25.32 -16.82 -2.51
C ALA A 7 -24.27 -16.46 -3.55
N ALA A 8 -24.34 -17.07 -4.73
CA ALA A 8 -23.47 -16.74 -5.86
C ALA A 8 -23.48 -15.21 -6.02
N SER A 9 -22.35 -14.57 -5.72
CA SER A 9 -22.22 -13.13 -5.89
C SER A 9 -22.48 -12.81 -7.36
N LEU A 10 -23.42 -11.90 -7.61
CA LEU A 10 -23.69 -11.46 -8.98
C LEU A 10 -22.40 -10.93 -9.61
N PRO A 11 -22.14 -11.25 -10.86
CA PRO A 11 -20.92 -10.77 -11.52
C PRO A 11 -20.93 -9.24 -11.59
N ILE A 12 -19.85 -8.63 -11.12
CA ILE A 12 -19.61 -7.19 -11.25
C ILE A 12 -19.31 -6.89 -12.72
N ARG A 13 -19.99 -5.87 -13.28
CA ARG A 13 -19.84 -5.51 -14.71
C ARG A 13 -19.41 -4.06 -14.84
N LEU A 14 -18.52 -3.78 -15.79
CA LEU A 14 -18.08 -2.41 -16.11
C LEU A 14 -19.26 -1.49 -16.46
N ALA A 15 -20.29 -2.00 -17.13
CA ALA A 15 -21.50 -1.26 -17.47
C ALA A 15 -22.29 -0.77 -16.23
N ASP A 16 -22.09 -1.40 -15.07
CA ASP A 16 -22.76 -1.05 -13.81
C ASP A 16 -21.96 -0.02 -13.00
N TYR A 17 -20.80 0.44 -13.51
CA TYR A 17 -20.00 1.46 -12.85
C TYR A 17 -20.82 2.73 -12.61
N ARG A 18 -20.74 3.24 -11.38
CA ARG A 18 -21.25 4.56 -10.98
C ARG A 18 -20.13 5.28 -10.23
N ALA A 19 -19.96 6.56 -10.52
CA ALA A 19 -19.05 7.40 -9.73
C ALA A 19 -19.50 7.39 -8.26
N PRO A 20 -18.58 7.45 -7.30
CA PRO A 20 -18.94 7.45 -5.88
C PRO A 20 -19.70 8.73 -5.52
N ALA A 21 -20.81 8.57 -4.80
CA ALA A 21 -21.58 9.71 -4.29
C ALA A 21 -20.83 10.49 -3.20
N TRP A 22 -19.88 9.82 -2.54
CA TRP A 22 -19.06 10.39 -1.49
C TRP A 22 -17.57 10.27 -1.83
N GLN A 23 -16.87 11.38 -1.69
CA GLN A 23 -15.41 11.47 -1.77
C GLN A 23 -14.84 11.69 -0.37
N VAL A 24 -13.59 11.27 -0.16
CA VAL A 24 -12.82 11.58 1.03
C VAL A 24 -11.62 12.43 0.59
N GLU A 25 -11.62 13.72 0.94
CA GLU A 25 -10.55 14.63 0.53
C GLU A 25 -9.28 14.46 1.36
N ARG A 26 -9.46 14.16 2.66
CA ARG A 26 -8.36 13.99 3.61
C ARG A 26 -8.64 12.84 4.56
N VAL A 27 -7.61 12.07 4.82
CA VAL A 27 -7.59 10.97 5.78
C VAL A 27 -6.50 11.26 6.82
N GLU A 28 -6.88 11.29 8.10
CA GLU A 28 -5.95 11.30 9.22
C GLU A 28 -6.12 9.99 9.98
N LEU A 29 -5.03 9.23 10.13
CA LEU A 29 -5.01 7.96 10.85
C LEU A 29 -4.05 8.04 12.02
N ASP A 30 -4.48 7.56 13.18
CA ASP A 30 -3.65 7.41 14.37
C ASP A 30 -3.74 5.96 14.86
N PHE A 31 -2.61 5.26 14.86
CA PHE A 31 -2.50 3.86 15.21
C PHE A 31 -1.84 3.70 16.58
N GLU A 32 -2.51 2.99 17.49
CA GLU A 32 -1.93 2.42 18.68
C GLU A 32 -1.56 0.95 18.39
N LEU A 33 -0.32 0.72 17.97
CA LEU A 33 0.13 -0.56 17.43
C LEU A 33 0.38 -1.62 18.50
N GLY A 34 -0.17 -2.79 18.28
CA GLY A 34 0.07 -4.01 19.04
C GLY A 34 -0.17 -5.25 18.19
N ILE A 35 0.52 -6.35 18.46
CA ILE A 35 0.37 -7.60 17.67
C ILE A 35 -0.96 -8.30 17.90
N ASP A 36 -1.46 -8.30 19.13
CA ASP A 36 -2.74 -8.95 19.47
C ASP A 36 -3.93 -8.06 19.17
N ALA A 37 -3.78 -6.76 19.38
CA ALA A 37 -4.78 -5.76 19.11
C ALA A 37 -4.11 -4.45 18.72
N THR A 38 -4.55 -3.85 17.63
CA THR A 38 -4.20 -2.50 17.20
C THR A 38 -5.48 -1.66 17.19
N GLU A 39 -5.45 -0.48 17.84
CA GLU A 39 -6.54 0.49 17.71
C GLU A 39 -6.19 1.50 16.61
N VAL A 40 -7.20 1.81 15.80
CA VAL A 40 -7.08 2.76 14.69
C VAL A 40 -8.13 3.85 14.88
N ALA A 41 -7.69 5.07 15.11
CA ALA A 41 -8.53 6.25 15.03
C ALA A 41 -8.41 6.85 13.63
N ALA A 42 -9.54 7.01 12.95
CA ALA A 42 -9.62 7.60 11.63
C ALA A 42 -10.46 8.86 11.66
N LYS A 43 -10.01 9.90 10.95
CA LYS A 43 -10.74 11.12 10.72
C LYS A 43 -10.79 11.39 9.22
N LEU A 44 -12.01 11.39 8.66
CA LEU A 44 -12.29 11.48 7.24
C LEU A 44 -12.97 12.81 6.93
N LEU A 45 -12.37 13.64 6.10
CA LEU A 45 -13.04 14.83 5.54
C LEU A 45 -13.85 14.39 4.32
N LEU A 46 -15.15 14.29 4.50
CA LEU A 46 -16.11 13.80 3.51
C LEU A 46 -16.63 14.95 2.64
N ARG A 47 -16.85 14.64 1.36
CA ARG A 47 -17.57 15.52 0.43
C ARG A 47 -18.57 14.70 -0.38
N ARG A 48 -19.84 15.13 -0.38
CA ARG A 48 -20.89 14.54 -1.21
C ARG A 48 -20.93 15.20 -2.58
N ASP A 49 -21.15 14.40 -3.62
CA ASP A 49 -21.55 14.91 -4.92
C ASP A 49 -23.01 15.42 -4.83
N PRO A 50 -23.27 16.72 -5.02
CA PRO A 50 -24.60 17.28 -4.88
C PRO A 50 -25.60 16.75 -5.92
N ALA A 51 -25.13 16.11 -7.00
CA ALA A 51 -25.98 15.49 -8.01
C ALA A 51 -26.48 14.10 -7.61
N GLN A 52 -25.99 13.54 -6.48
CA GLN A 52 -26.31 12.21 -6.00
C GLN A 52 -26.90 12.27 -4.58
N ASP A 53 -27.99 11.55 -4.35
CA ASP A 53 -28.66 11.49 -3.05
C ASP A 53 -28.56 10.06 -2.47
N GLU A 54 -27.31 9.57 -2.37
CA GLU A 54 -27.02 8.27 -1.78
C GLU A 54 -26.57 8.42 -0.32
N PRO A 55 -26.96 7.47 0.57
CA PRO A 55 -26.49 7.48 1.95
C PRO A 55 -24.96 7.33 2.00
N LEU A 56 -24.35 7.81 3.10
CA LEU A 56 -22.94 7.57 3.35
C LEU A 56 -22.75 6.10 3.70
N ARG A 57 -22.19 5.34 2.75
CA ARG A 57 -21.82 3.94 2.93
C ARG A 57 -20.30 3.82 2.97
N LEU A 58 -19.82 3.06 3.95
CA LEU A 58 -18.42 2.77 4.17
C LEU A 58 -18.22 1.26 4.14
N ASP A 59 -17.22 0.79 3.45
CA ASP A 59 -16.77 -0.59 3.52
C ASP A 59 -16.02 -0.82 4.83
N GLY A 60 -16.18 -2.01 5.43
CA GLY A 60 -15.49 -2.38 6.66
C GLY A 60 -15.71 -3.84 6.98
N GLU A 61 -14.64 -4.60 7.11
CA GLU A 61 -14.68 -6.03 7.36
C GLU A 61 -13.76 -6.40 8.53
N GLN A 62 -14.25 -7.28 9.41
CA GLN A 62 -13.51 -7.75 10.59
C GLN A 62 -13.06 -6.63 11.54
N LEU A 63 -13.80 -5.52 11.59
CA LEU A 63 -13.56 -4.38 12.45
C LEU A 63 -14.43 -4.44 13.72
N GLU A 64 -13.84 -4.22 14.88
CA GLU A 64 -14.56 -3.94 16.12
C GLU A 64 -14.74 -2.41 16.24
N LEU A 65 -15.95 -1.89 16.01
CA LEU A 65 -16.24 -0.46 16.16
C LEU A 65 -16.29 -0.08 17.64
N LEU A 66 -15.38 0.78 18.08
CA LEU A 66 -15.27 1.27 19.46
C LEU A 66 -16.01 2.60 19.67
N SER A 67 -15.95 3.49 18.68
CA SER A 67 -16.67 4.77 18.70
C SER A 67 -16.84 5.32 17.29
N ILE A 68 -17.88 6.15 17.11
CA ILE A 68 -18.16 6.89 15.90
C ILE A 68 -18.71 8.26 16.25
N ALA A 69 -18.25 9.29 15.54
CA ALA A 69 -18.74 10.66 15.68
C ALA A 69 -18.84 11.34 14.32
N LEU A 70 -19.76 12.28 14.18
CA LEU A 70 -19.92 13.10 12.98
C LEU A 70 -19.84 14.58 13.39
N ASP A 71 -18.97 15.34 12.73
CA ASP A 71 -18.70 16.75 13.03
C ASP A 71 -18.39 17.01 14.53
N GLY A 72 -17.62 16.10 15.15
CA GLY A 72 -17.24 16.14 16.55
C GLY A 72 -18.35 15.74 17.55
N GLN A 73 -19.52 15.31 17.08
CA GLN A 73 -20.62 14.86 17.94
C GLN A 73 -20.74 13.32 17.90
N PRO A 74 -20.65 12.64 19.04
CA PRO A 74 -20.87 11.19 19.09
C PRO A 74 -22.24 10.82 18.49
N LEU A 75 -22.24 9.82 17.60
CA LEU A 75 -23.47 9.32 17.00
C LEU A 75 -24.17 8.32 17.90
N PRO A 76 -25.50 8.45 18.13
CA PRO A 76 -26.27 7.43 18.81
C PRO A 76 -26.40 6.18 17.92
N PRO A 77 -26.62 4.98 18.49
CA PRO A 77 -26.77 3.74 17.73
C PRO A 77 -27.88 3.76 16.66
N SER A 78 -28.82 4.69 16.76
CA SER A 78 -29.90 4.86 15.76
C SER A 78 -29.48 5.69 14.54
N ALA A 79 -28.31 6.34 14.55
CA ALA A 79 -27.81 7.18 13.46
C ALA A 79 -26.81 6.46 12.54
N TYR A 80 -26.56 5.19 12.78
CA TYR A 80 -25.77 4.34 11.90
C TYR A 80 -26.23 2.89 12.00
N ARG A 81 -26.01 2.12 10.96
CA ARG A 81 -26.38 0.69 10.96
C ARG A 81 -25.30 -0.15 10.26
N PRO A 82 -24.96 -1.32 10.82
CA PRO A 82 -24.19 -2.32 10.09
C PRO A 82 -24.96 -2.78 8.85
N VAL A 83 -24.24 -2.92 7.75
CA VAL A 83 -24.74 -3.49 6.49
C VAL A 83 -23.77 -4.59 6.06
N ASP A 84 -24.14 -5.37 5.06
CA ASP A 84 -23.26 -6.39 4.52
C ASP A 84 -21.97 -5.74 3.99
N GLY A 85 -20.81 -6.16 4.53
CA GLY A 85 -19.51 -5.64 4.19
C GLY A 85 -19.24 -4.20 4.65
N GLY A 86 -19.97 -3.64 5.61
CA GLY A 86 -19.68 -2.28 6.04
C GLY A 86 -20.67 -1.61 6.99
N LEU A 87 -20.76 -0.29 6.87
CA LEU A 87 -21.53 0.59 7.73
C LEU A 87 -22.23 1.67 6.90
N GLU A 88 -23.50 1.92 7.15
CA GLU A 88 -24.19 3.12 6.67
C GLU A 88 -24.36 4.13 7.80
N VAL A 89 -24.16 5.42 7.49
CA VAL A 89 -24.19 6.53 8.45
C VAL A 89 -25.18 7.58 7.99
N ASP A 90 -26.12 7.90 8.87
CA ASP A 90 -27.15 8.91 8.63
C ASP A 90 -26.67 10.32 9.06
N GLY A 91 -27.27 11.37 8.50
CA GLY A 91 -27.06 12.74 8.94
C GLY A 91 -25.81 13.42 8.41
N ALA A 92 -24.99 12.75 7.58
CA ALA A 92 -23.86 13.39 6.91
C ALA A 92 -24.35 14.46 5.92
N ARG A 93 -23.72 15.63 5.95
CA ARG A 93 -24.01 16.78 5.07
C ARG A 93 -23.03 16.77 3.88
N ASP A 94 -23.24 17.65 2.91
CA ASP A 94 -22.40 17.78 1.71
C ASP A 94 -20.90 17.92 2.01
N SER A 95 -20.57 18.47 3.18
CA SER A 95 -19.24 18.44 3.77
C SER A 95 -19.37 18.09 5.26
N SER A 96 -18.74 17.01 5.69
CA SER A 96 -18.76 16.54 7.08
C SER A 96 -17.43 15.91 7.44
N VAL A 97 -17.14 15.85 8.73
CA VAL A 97 -16.01 15.13 9.28
C VAL A 97 -16.52 13.91 10.02
N LEU A 98 -16.19 12.72 9.50
CA LEU A 98 -16.47 11.46 10.19
C LEU A 98 -15.23 11.03 10.99
N GLU A 99 -15.45 10.70 12.25
CA GLU A 99 -14.42 10.15 13.13
C GLU A 99 -14.85 8.76 13.57
N THR A 100 -13.97 7.77 13.38
CA THR A 100 -14.18 6.40 13.85
C THR A 100 -13.00 5.93 14.67
N ARG A 101 -13.24 5.08 15.65
CA ARG A 101 -12.20 4.30 16.32
C ARG A 101 -12.57 2.84 16.21
N VAL A 102 -11.66 2.04 15.71
CA VAL A 102 -11.85 0.59 15.53
C VAL A 102 -10.70 -0.17 16.17
N ARG A 103 -10.91 -1.46 16.44
CA ARG A 103 -9.87 -2.40 16.85
C ARG A 103 -9.75 -3.50 15.82
N VAL A 104 -8.52 -3.85 15.48
CA VAL A 104 -8.15 -4.95 14.59
C VAL A 104 -7.17 -5.88 15.28
N HIS A 105 -7.03 -7.11 14.80
CA HIS A 105 -6.25 -8.17 15.44
C HIS A 105 -5.18 -8.74 14.49
N PRO A 106 -4.01 -8.06 14.35
CA PRO A 106 -3.01 -8.42 13.34
C PRO A 106 -2.50 -9.86 13.43
N ALA A 107 -2.26 -10.39 14.64
CA ALA A 107 -1.77 -11.74 14.82
C ALA A 107 -2.82 -12.84 14.54
N ALA A 108 -4.09 -12.48 14.43
CA ALA A 108 -5.17 -13.39 14.03
C ALA A 108 -5.47 -13.32 12.53
N ASN A 109 -4.89 -12.35 11.82
CA ASN A 109 -5.08 -12.14 10.39
C ASN A 109 -4.19 -13.12 9.60
N THR A 110 -4.79 -14.16 9.06
CA THR A 110 -4.13 -15.18 8.23
C THR A 110 -4.37 -15.00 6.74
N ALA A 111 -5.24 -14.05 6.35
CA ALA A 111 -5.49 -13.73 4.96
C ALA A 111 -4.35 -12.91 4.33
N LEU A 112 -3.53 -12.24 5.16
CA LEU A 112 -2.48 -11.31 4.77
C LEU A 112 -3.04 -10.13 3.95
N GLU A 113 -4.23 -9.67 4.33
CA GLU A 113 -4.92 -8.49 3.78
C GLU A 113 -5.24 -7.50 4.90
N GLY A 114 -5.08 -6.20 4.69
CA GLY A 114 -5.10 -5.20 5.75
C GLY A 114 -3.83 -5.27 6.61
N LEU A 115 -3.95 -5.04 7.91
CA LEU A 115 -2.84 -5.09 8.86
C LEU A 115 -2.65 -6.50 9.42
N TYR A 116 -1.43 -7.05 9.32
CA TYR A 116 -1.12 -8.38 9.81
C TYR A 116 0.30 -8.49 10.40
N LEU A 117 0.57 -9.59 11.09
CA LEU A 117 1.88 -9.94 11.62
C LEU A 117 2.59 -10.88 10.65
N SER A 118 3.77 -10.48 10.14
CA SER A 118 4.70 -11.36 9.44
C SER A 118 5.69 -11.97 10.43
N GLY A 119 5.97 -13.25 10.29
CA GLY A 119 6.87 -13.99 11.17
C GLY A 119 6.22 -14.40 12.50
N SER A 120 7.06 -14.62 13.51
CA SER A 120 6.61 -15.11 14.82
C SER A 120 6.09 -13.97 15.71
N ARG A 121 5.36 -14.35 16.78
CA ARG A 121 4.91 -13.39 17.79
C ARG A 121 6.06 -12.71 18.52
N GLU A 122 7.18 -13.38 18.65
CA GLU A 122 8.36 -12.90 19.38
C GLU A 122 9.23 -11.97 18.53
N SER A 123 9.48 -12.32 17.28
CA SER A 123 10.44 -11.63 16.41
C SER A 123 9.81 -10.96 15.19
N GLY A 124 8.60 -11.36 14.78
CA GLY A 124 7.93 -10.83 13.60
C GLY A 124 7.62 -9.34 13.67
N PHE A 125 7.17 -8.77 12.60
CA PHE A 125 6.83 -7.35 12.46
C PHE A 125 5.46 -7.16 11.81
N LEU A 126 4.85 -5.99 12.06
CA LEU A 126 3.56 -5.62 11.48
C LEU A 126 3.77 -5.00 10.11
N LEU A 127 2.91 -5.36 9.16
CA LEU A 127 2.83 -4.70 7.86
C LEU A 127 1.41 -4.77 7.32
N THR A 128 1.17 -4.03 6.22
CA THR A 128 -0.12 -3.99 5.56
C THR A 128 -0.03 -4.44 4.11
N GLN A 129 -1.13 -5.06 3.61
CA GLN A 129 -1.41 -5.22 2.19
C GLN A 129 -2.84 -4.75 1.92
N CYS A 130 -3.01 -3.76 1.04
CA CYS A 130 -4.31 -3.13 0.80
C CYS A 130 -4.87 -3.35 -0.62
N GLU A 131 -4.07 -3.66 -1.62
CA GLU A 131 -4.60 -4.03 -2.94
C GLU A 131 -5.19 -5.46 -2.91
N ALA A 132 -6.41 -5.68 -3.40
CA ALA A 132 -7.27 -4.67 -4.05
C ALA A 132 -8.19 -3.95 -3.04
N GLN A 133 -8.67 -4.61 -1.98
CA GLN A 133 -9.72 -4.14 -1.04
C GLN A 133 -9.36 -4.40 0.42
N GLY A 134 -8.05 -4.39 0.77
CA GLY A 134 -7.56 -4.66 2.12
C GLY A 134 -7.66 -3.48 3.09
N PHE A 135 -7.85 -2.25 2.61
CA PHE A 135 -7.93 -1.09 3.48
C PHE A 135 -9.18 -1.12 4.39
N ARG A 136 -10.27 -1.72 3.93
CA ARG A 136 -11.48 -1.97 4.71
C ARG A 136 -11.31 -2.89 5.92
N HIS A 137 -10.20 -3.63 5.99
CA HIS A 137 -9.80 -4.41 7.16
C HIS A 137 -8.98 -3.60 8.19
N ILE A 138 -8.72 -2.31 7.91
CA ILE A 138 -7.97 -1.39 8.79
C ILE A 138 -8.90 -0.38 9.44
N THR A 139 -9.80 0.21 8.67
CA THR A 139 -10.81 1.17 9.14
C THR A 139 -11.99 1.24 8.18
N PHE A 140 -13.11 1.83 8.61
CA PHE A 140 -14.24 2.10 7.73
C PHE A 140 -13.89 3.17 6.70
N PHE A 141 -14.10 2.86 5.41
CA PHE A 141 -13.72 3.74 4.31
C PHE A 141 -14.51 3.39 3.04
N PRO A 142 -14.78 4.34 2.11
CA PRO A 142 -15.23 3.98 0.76
C PRO A 142 -14.07 3.38 -0.02
N ASP A 143 -13.82 2.08 0.14
CA ASP A 143 -12.61 1.38 -0.30
C ASP A 143 -12.65 1.03 -1.79
N ARG A 144 -12.49 2.07 -2.61
CA ARG A 144 -12.51 1.96 -4.08
C ARG A 144 -11.45 2.92 -4.68
N PRO A 145 -10.89 2.57 -5.85
CA PRO A 145 -9.75 3.31 -6.43
C PRO A 145 -10.09 4.73 -6.90
N ASP A 146 -11.35 5.05 -7.18
CA ASP A 146 -11.79 6.39 -7.59
C ASP A 146 -12.10 7.33 -6.39
N VAL A 147 -11.90 6.88 -5.16
CA VAL A 147 -11.87 7.73 -3.96
C VAL A 147 -10.41 8.01 -3.62
N GLN A 148 -9.96 9.23 -3.94
CA GLN A 148 -8.57 9.64 -3.77
C GLN A 148 -8.45 10.69 -2.68
N SER A 149 -7.54 10.46 -1.73
CA SER A 149 -7.36 11.28 -0.54
C SER A 149 -5.89 11.63 -0.32
N SER A 150 -5.62 12.77 0.32
CA SER A 150 -4.34 13.01 0.99
C SER A 150 -4.32 12.31 2.36
N TYR A 151 -3.14 11.87 2.80
CA TYR A 151 -3.00 11.08 4.02
C TYR A 151 -2.05 11.72 5.02
N THR A 152 -2.46 11.74 6.27
CA THR A 152 -1.60 11.96 7.44
C THR A 152 -1.70 10.73 8.33
N VAL A 153 -0.57 10.10 8.63
CA VAL A 153 -0.52 8.84 9.39
C VAL A 153 0.38 9.02 10.60
N THR A 154 -0.15 8.77 11.79
CA THR A 154 0.61 8.72 13.04
C THR A 154 0.65 7.29 13.55
N LEU A 155 1.83 6.78 13.82
CA LEU A 155 2.07 5.47 14.40
C LEU A 155 2.60 5.62 15.81
N ARG A 156 2.01 4.92 16.80
CA ARG A 156 2.44 4.89 18.20
C ARG A 156 2.67 3.46 18.62
N ALA A 157 3.77 3.17 19.30
CA ALA A 157 4.09 1.80 19.67
C ALA A 157 5.03 1.74 20.89
N ASP A 158 5.12 0.54 21.47
CA ASP A 158 6.23 0.17 22.38
C ASP A 158 7.55 0.17 21.58
N ARG A 159 8.53 0.95 22.03
CA ARG A 159 9.80 1.11 21.32
C ARG A 159 10.67 -0.16 21.34
N ALA A 160 10.59 -0.92 22.41
CA ALA A 160 11.37 -2.15 22.50
C ALA A 160 10.86 -3.22 21.52
N ARG A 161 9.55 -3.26 21.30
CA ARG A 161 8.92 -4.21 20.38
C ARG A 161 8.97 -3.74 18.92
N PHE A 162 8.74 -2.45 18.69
CA PHE A 162 8.64 -1.84 17.35
C PHE A 162 9.60 -0.64 17.24
N PRO A 163 10.93 -0.84 17.24
CA PRO A 163 11.89 0.26 17.19
C PRO A 163 11.84 1.06 15.87
N VAL A 164 11.33 0.46 14.79
CA VAL A 164 11.13 1.09 13.48
C VAL A 164 9.64 1.24 13.22
N LEU A 165 9.22 2.47 12.84
CA LEU A 165 7.86 2.82 12.44
C LEU A 165 7.94 3.48 11.06
N LEU A 166 7.24 2.93 10.06
CA LEU A 166 7.22 3.42 8.68
C LEU A 166 5.79 3.53 8.18
N ALA A 167 5.49 4.57 7.42
CA ALA A 167 4.28 4.68 6.61
C ALA A 167 4.58 5.41 5.29
N GLY A 168 3.65 5.34 4.35
CA GLY A 168 3.76 6.07 3.09
C GLY A 168 3.70 7.58 3.29
N GLY A 169 4.43 8.33 2.45
CA GLY A 169 4.56 9.78 2.53
C GLY A 169 5.91 10.25 3.11
N ASN A 170 6.07 11.56 3.24
CA ASN A 170 7.26 12.16 3.84
C ASN A 170 7.19 12.11 5.38
N PRO A 171 8.31 11.88 6.07
CA PRO A 171 8.39 12.03 7.52
C PRO A 171 8.01 13.46 7.96
N ASP A 172 7.11 13.55 8.96
CA ASP A 172 6.60 14.83 9.48
C ASP A 172 6.69 14.88 11.02
N GLY A 173 7.69 14.26 11.57
CA GLY A 173 8.00 14.26 13.00
C GLY A 173 8.00 12.87 13.64
N ALA A 174 8.73 12.79 14.73
CA ALA A 174 8.82 11.62 15.60
C ALA A 174 9.21 12.04 17.01
N GLY A 175 8.95 11.22 18.00
CA GLY A 175 9.30 11.52 19.39
C GLY A 175 9.03 10.40 20.37
N GLU A 176 9.46 10.62 21.59
CA GLU A 176 9.23 9.71 22.71
C GLU A 176 7.86 9.98 23.35
N LEU A 177 7.30 8.93 23.93
CA LEU A 177 6.09 8.94 24.77
C LEU A 177 6.41 8.27 26.10
N ASP A 178 5.57 8.55 27.11
CA ASP A 178 5.70 7.89 28.40
C ASP A 178 5.60 6.36 28.30
N GLY A 179 6.20 5.66 29.27
CA GLY A 179 6.14 4.20 29.37
C GLY A 179 6.99 3.44 28.34
N GLY A 180 8.06 4.06 27.82
CA GLY A 180 8.95 3.41 26.84
C GLY A 180 8.35 3.31 25.44
N ARG A 181 7.34 4.11 25.18
CA ARG A 181 6.67 4.21 23.86
C ARG A 181 7.26 5.33 23.02
N HIS A 182 6.98 5.30 21.72
CA HIS A 182 7.37 6.36 20.80
C HIS A 182 6.33 6.52 19.68
N TRP A 183 6.50 7.58 18.89
CA TRP A 183 5.64 7.83 17.73
C TRP A 183 6.45 8.33 16.54
N ALA A 184 5.87 8.12 15.35
CA ALA A 184 6.32 8.73 14.10
C ALA A 184 5.10 9.17 13.28
N ARG A 185 5.22 10.30 12.56
CA ARG A 185 4.18 10.83 11.69
C ARG A 185 4.69 10.98 10.27
N PHE A 186 3.80 10.70 9.32
CA PHE A 186 4.06 10.77 7.87
C PHE A 186 2.94 11.52 7.18
N VAL A 187 3.27 12.30 6.15
CA VAL A 187 2.31 13.07 5.35
C VAL A 187 2.53 12.78 3.88
N ASP A 188 1.49 12.31 3.21
CA ASP A 188 1.43 12.22 1.76
C ASP A 188 0.47 13.29 1.25
N PRO A 189 0.99 14.37 0.62
CA PRO A 189 0.17 15.48 0.15
C PRO A 189 -0.53 15.17 -1.17
N HIS A 190 -0.14 14.08 -1.84
CA HIS A 190 -0.68 13.72 -3.15
C HIS A 190 -1.92 12.84 -2.98
N PRO A 191 -3.09 13.26 -3.54
CA PRO A 191 -4.27 12.42 -3.50
C PRO A 191 -4.01 11.05 -4.15
N ARG A 192 -4.38 10.00 -3.45
CA ARG A 192 -4.24 8.61 -3.90
C ARG A 192 -5.35 7.72 -3.34
N PRO A 193 -5.66 6.60 -4.00
CA PRO A 193 -6.60 5.62 -3.48
C PRO A 193 -6.06 4.89 -2.24
N SER A 194 -6.99 4.31 -1.50
CA SER A 194 -6.73 3.54 -0.27
C SER A 194 -5.88 2.29 -0.48
N TYR A 195 -5.95 1.66 -1.65
CA TYR A 195 -5.17 0.44 -1.92
C TYR A 195 -3.65 0.67 -1.92
N LEU A 196 -3.20 1.91 -2.04
CA LEU A 196 -1.78 2.31 -1.98
C LEU A 196 -1.31 2.65 -0.56
N PHE A 197 -2.16 2.45 0.44
CA PHE A 197 -1.79 2.65 1.84
C PHE A 197 -0.85 1.54 2.32
N ALA A 198 0.23 1.94 3.00
CA ALA A 198 1.09 1.00 3.71
C ALA A 198 1.60 1.57 5.03
N LEU A 199 1.78 0.66 6.00
CA LEU A 199 2.60 0.85 7.19
C LEU A 199 3.44 -0.40 7.48
N VAL A 200 4.59 -0.20 8.13
CA VAL A 200 5.43 -1.27 8.65
C VAL A 200 5.93 -0.87 10.04
N ALA A 201 5.88 -1.80 11.00
CA ALA A 201 6.38 -1.57 12.34
C ALA A 201 7.07 -2.81 12.89
N GLY A 202 8.35 -2.70 13.25
CA GLY A 202 9.09 -3.86 13.77
C GLY A 202 10.56 -3.60 14.01
N ARG A 203 11.28 -4.68 14.20
CA ARG A 203 12.74 -4.68 14.36
C ARG A 203 13.38 -4.98 13.01
N LEU A 204 13.70 -3.92 12.26
CA LEU A 204 14.34 -4.00 10.94
C LEU A 204 15.64 -3.22 10.95
N GLU A 205 16.58 -3.66 10.14
CA GLU A 205 17.79 -2.92 9.78
C GLU A 205 17.64 -2.28 8.42
N LYS A 206 18.49 -1.33 8.08
CA LYS A 206 18.43 -0.63 6.79
C LYS A 206 19.80 -0.47 6.15
N ILE A 207 19.77 -0.40 4.81
CA ILE A 207 20.77 0.30 4.02
C ILE A 207 20.14 1.57 3.45
N GLU A 208 20.94 2.62 3.27
CA GLU A 208 20.45 3.90 2.77
C GLU A 208 21.42 4.54 1.78
N ARG A 209 20.86 5.36 0.89
CA ARG A 209 21.62 6.12 -0.12
C ARG A 209 20.90 7.43 -0.40
N ASP A 210 21.66 8.51 -0.55
CA ASP A 210 21.13 9.78 -1.03
C ASP A 210 21.08 9.75 -2.56
N TYR A 211 19.97 10.22 -3.11
CA TYR A 211 19.75 10.36 -4.54
C TYR A 211 19.31 11.79 -4.85
N ARG A 212 19.87 12.36 -5.91
CA ARG A 212 19.44 13.67 -6.39
C ARG A 212 18.74 13.52 -7.73
N THR A 213 17.48 13.92 -7.77
CA THR A 213 16.66 13.87 -8.99
C THR A 213 17.15 14.90 -10.03
N ALA A 214 16.76 14.69 -11.29
CA ALA A 214 17.13 15.60 -12.39
C ALA A 214 16.61 17.04 -12.19
N ASP A 215 15.48 17.22 -11.47
CA ASP A 215 14.94 18.55 -11.11
C ASP A 215 15.56 19.12 -9.82
N GLY A 216 16.49 18.39 -9.19
CA GLY A 216 17.29 18.89 -8.08
C GLY A 216 16.72 18.60 -6.68
N ARG A 217 15.74 17.72 -6.54
CA ARG A 217 15.24 17.24 -5.25
C ARG A 217 16.21 16.24 -4.64
N ASP A 218 16.50 16.38 -3.35
CA ASP A 218 17.25 15.39 -2.58
C ASP A 218 16.27 14.33 -2.04
N VAL A 219 16.51 13.05 -2.36
CA VAL A 219 15.67 11.91 -1.97
C VAL A 219 16.52 10.90 -1.20
N GLN A 220 16.04 10.47 -0.05
CA GLN A 220 16.63 9.37 0.70
C GLN A 220 16.06 8.04 0.25
N LEU A 221 16.88 7.16 -0.30
CA LEU A 221 16.53 5.77 -0.63
C LEU A 221 16.84 4.89 0.56
N LYS A 222 15.87 4.10 1.03
CA LYS A 222 16.05 3.23 2.20
C LYS A 222 15.46 1.87 1.93
N ILE A 223 16.29 0.83 2.05
CA ILE A 223 15.84 -0.57 1.99
C ILE A 223 15.94 -1.17 3.38
N TRP A 224 14.88 -1.79 3.83
CA TRP A 224 14.70 -2.36 5.15
C TRP A 224 14.51 -3.87 5.06
N ALA A 225 15.16 -4.62 5.92
CA ALA A 225 15.01 -6.06 6.05
C ALA A 225 15.35 -6.52 7.48
N GLU A 226 15.07 -7.77 7.79
CA GLU A 226 15.58 -8.39 9.01
C GLU A 226 17.11 -8.45 8.99
N ALA A 227 17.74 -8.50 10.18
CA ALA A 227 19.19 -8.36 10.36
C ALA A 227 20.02 -9.39 9.56
N ASP A 228 19.50 -10.59 9.38
CA ASP A 228 20.16 -11.67 8.62
C ASP A 228 19.99 -11.52 7.09
N ALA A 229 19.08 -10.64 6.64
CA ALA A 229 18.75 -10.43 5.23
C ALA A 229 19.34 -9.13 4.66
N ILE A 230 19.58 -8.11 5.51
CA ILE A 230 19.95 -6.76 5.05
C ILE A 230 21.20 -6.71 4.17
N GLY A 231 22.19 -7.57 4.43
CA GLY A 231 23.40 -7.67 3.63
C GLY A 231 23.18 -8.10 2.17
N ARG A 232 22.02 -8.67 1.85
CA ARG A 232 21.62 -9.12 0.50
C ARG A 232 20.80 -8.09 -0.28
N CYS A 233 20.63 -6.87 0.27
CA CYS A 233 19.82 -5.80 -0.34
C CYS A 233 20.63 -4.84 -1.24
N HIS A 234 21.94 -4.95 -1.31
CA HIS A 234 22.78 -3.98 -2.03
C HIS A 234 22.47 -3.90 -3.53
N TYR A 235 22.25 -5.04 -4.18
CA TYR A 235 21.91 -5.06 -5.60
C TYR A 235 20.55 -4.40 -5.89
N ALA A 236 19.57 -4.60 -5.00
CA ALA A 236 18.27 -3.93 -5.10
C ALA A 236 18.40 -2.40 -4.98
N MET A 237 19.31 -1.91 -4.11
CA MET A 237 19.60 -0.47 -4.00
C MET A 237 20.20 0.08 -5.30
N ASP A 238 21.14 -0.64 -5.91
CA ASP A 238 21.72 -0.25 -7.19
C ASP A 238 20.69 -0.29 -8.33
N ALA A 239 19.78 -1.27 -8.31
CA ALA A 239 18.70 -1.37 -9.28
C ALA A 239 17.72 -0.20 -9.13
N LEU A 240 17.36 0.17 -7.90
CA LEU A 240 16.48 1.30 -7.61
C LEU A 240 17.07 2.62 -8.16
N GLU A 241 18.34 2.91 -7.89
CA GLU A 241 18.98 4.11 -8.40
C GLU A 241 18.99 4.15 -9.93
N ARG A 242 19.28 3.01 -10.59
CA ARG A 242 19.26 2.92 -12.06
C ARG A 242 17.85 3.13 -12.60
N SER A 243 16.82 2.59 -11.94
CA SER A 243 15.42 2.75 -12.35
C SER A 243 14.96 4.20 -12.26
N MET A 244 15.33 4.90 -11.18
CA MET A 244 15.02 6.32 -11.00
C MET A 244 15.65 7.17 -12.10
N ARG A 245 16.94 6.97 -12.37
CA ARG A 245 17.68 7.69 -13.40
C ARG A 245 17.10 7.44 -14.80
N TRP A 246 16.80 6.18 -15.12
CA TRP A 246 16.23 5.82 -16.41
C TRP A 246 14.84 6.46 -16.62
N ASP A 247 14.00 6.49 -15.60
CA ASP A 247 12.68 7.11 -15.68
C ASP A 247 12.77 8.64 -15.90
N GLU A 248 13.74 9.28 -15.27
CA GLU A 248 14.03 10.70 -15.48
C GLU A 248 14.53 10.97 -16.91
N GLU A 249 15.43 10.13 -17.44
CA GLU A 249 16.03 10.30 -18.77
C GLU A 249 15.07 9.95 -19.90
N VAL A 250 14.29 8.88 -19.78
CA VAL A 250 13.44 8.35 -20.85
C VAL A 250 12.03 8.94 -20.82
N TYR A 251 11.44 9.11 -19.64
CA TYR A 251 10.07 9.59 -19.47
C TYR A 251 9.98 11.01 -18.88
N GLY A 252 11.07 11.59 -18.41
CA GLY A 252 11.08 12.89 -17.73
C GLY A 252 10.26 12.85 -16.43
N ARG A 253 10.31 11.73 -15.69
CA ARG A 253 9.52 11.51 -14.49
C ARG A 253 10.40 11.43 -13.26
N ASN A 254 10.45 12.53 -12.49
CA ASN A 254 11.15 12.55 -11.22
C ASN A 254 10.29 11.98 -10.10
N TYR A 255 10.93 11.42 -9.08
CA TYR A 255 10.25 11.05 -7.85
C TYR A 255 9.76 12.29 -7.10
N ASP A 256 8.63 12.19 -6.42
CA ASP A 256 7.87 13.34 -5.94
C ASP A 256 7.71 13.43 -4.42
N LEU A 257 8.41 12.57 -3.66
CA LEU A 257 8.56 12.63 -2.21
C LEU A 257 10.05 12.75 -1.83
N ASP A 258 10.35 13.01 -0.54
CA ASP A 258 11.71 13.20 -0.05
C ASP A 258 12.37 11.90 0.43
N VAL A 259 11.59 10.82 0.53
CA VAL A 259 12.06 9.50 0.92
C VAL A 259 11.37 8.41 0.10
N PHE A 260 12.13 7.37 -0.27
CA PHE A 260 11.60 6.14 -0.87
C PHE A 260 12.00 4.95 -0.02
N HIS A 261 11.00 4.28 0.56
CA HIS A 261 11.21 3.09 1.37
C HIS A 261 10.88 1.83 0.57
N VAL A 262 11.71 0.81 0.75
CA VAL A 262 11.48 -0.56 0.31
C VAL A 262 11.62 -1.47 1.53
N VAL A 263 10.71 -2.41 1.71
CA VAL A 263 10.75 -3.37 2.84
C VAL A 263 10.67 -4.79 2.32
N ALA A 264 11.60 -5.66 2.74
CA ALA A 264 11.56 -7.10 2.48
C ALA A 264 10.70 -7.82 3.52
N THR A 265 9.86 -8.75 3.07
CA THR A 265 9.10 -9.66 3.94
C THR A 265 9.03 -11.07 3.34
N HIS A 266 8.92 -12.10 4.18
CA HIS A 266 8.74 -13.48 3.74
C HIS A 266 7.26 -13.86 3.60
N ASP A 267 6.38 -13.25 4.37
CA ASP A 267 4.94 -13.52 4.37
C ASP A 267 4.22 -12.48 3.51
N PHE A 268 4.18 -12.72 2.21
CA PHE A 268 3.56 -11.84 1.25
C PHE A 268 2.92 -12.62 0.11
N ASN A 269 1.65 -12.37 -0.19
CA ASN A 269 0.89 -13.09 -1.20
C ASN A 269 1.31 -12.75 -2.64
N MET A 270 2.05 -11.64 -2.83
CA MET A 270 2.45 -11.11 -4.13
C MET A 270 3.98 -11.12 -4.29
N GLY A 271 4.47 -10.71 -5.45
CA GLY A 271 5.91 -10.48 -5.70
C GLY A 271 6.39 -9.21 -5.01
N ALA A 272 5.67 -8.11 -5.23
CA ALA A 272 5.87 -6.83 -4.57
C ALA A 272 4.60 -6.00 -4.64
N MET A 273 4.62 -4.78 -4.07
CA MET A 273 3.51 -3.84 -4.07
C MET A 273 4.04 -2.39 -4.06
N GLU A 274 3.51 -1.59 -4.95
CA GLU A 274 3.89 -0.21 -5.25
C GLU A 274 3.38 0.84 -4.25
N ASN A 275 3.03 0.50 -3.03
CA ASN A 275 2.47 1.44 -2.04
C ASN A 275 3.25 2.76 -2.03
N LYS A 276 2.54 3.88 -2.09
CA LYS A 276 3.15 5.21 -2.27
C LYS A 276 4.17 5.55 -1.19
N GLY A 277 5.44 5.63 -1.58
CA GLY A 277 6.56 5.97 -0.70
C GLY A 277 7.04 4.85 0.23
N LEU A 278 6.39 3.68 0.23
CA LEU A 278 6.73 2.53 1.06
C LEU A 278 6.38 1.23 0.32
N ASN A 279 7.22 0.83 -0.61
CA ASN A 279 7.03 -0.40 -1.37
C ASN A 279 7.35 -1.63 -0.51
N ILE A 280 6.53 -2.68 -0.62
CA ILE A 280 6.71 -3.93 0.11
C ILE A 280 7.02 -5.05 -0.87
N PHE A 281 8.05 -5.83 -0.58
CA PHE A 281 8.57 -6.86 -1.47
C PHE A 281 8.59 -8.22 -0.77
N ASN A 282 8.14 -9.24 -1.44
CA ASN A 282 8.52 -10.58 -1.08
C ASN A 282 10.05 -10.71 -1.17
N ALA A 283 10.68 -11.26 -0.14
CA ALA A 283 12.11 -11.39 -0.03
C ALA A 283 12.78 -12.02 -1.28
N LYS A 284 12.11 -12.98 -1.94
CA LYS A 284 12.58 -13.62 -3.19
C LYS A 284 12.70 -12.66 -4.40
N CYS A 285 12.05 -11.48 -4.32
CA CYS A 285 12.07 -10.45 -5.36
C CYS A 285 12.98 -9.26 -5.02
N LEU A 286 13.63 -9.27 -3.85
CA LEU A 286 14.49 -8.20 -3.36
C LEU A 286 15.91 -8.67 -3.05
N LEU A 287 16.06 -9.85 -2.44
CA LEU A 287 17.33 -10.31 -1.92
C LEU A 287 18.14 -11.01 -3.01
N ALA A 288 19.40 -10.59 -3.18
CA ALA A 288 20.37 -11.24 -4.04
C ALA A 288 21.74 -11.35 -3.34
N ASP A 289 22.38 -12.49 -3.48
CA ASP A 289 23.65 -12.84 -2.84
C ASP A 289 24.62 -13.38 -3.90
N PRO A 290 25.82 -12.83 -4.03
CA PRO A 290 26.80 -13.28 -5.02
C PRO A 290 27.19 -14.77 -4.91
N ASP A 291 27.10 -15.33 -3.70
CA ASP A 291 27.53 -16.70 -3.45
C ASP A 291 26.42 -17.74 -3.70
N SER A 292 25.15 -17.31 -3.74
CA SER A 292 23.99 -18.23 -3.79
C SER A 292 22.93 -17.90 -4.84
N SER A 293 22.87 -16.66 -5.34
CA SER A 293 21.86 -16.26 -6.33
C SER A 293 22.31 -16.50 -7.76
N THR A 294 21.33 -16.93 -8.58
CA THR A 294 21.50 -17.13 -10.03
C THR A 294 21.37 -15.82 -10.80
N ASP A 295 21.81 -15.80 -12.06
CA ASP A 295 21.61 -14.66 -12.97
C ASP A 295 20.13 -14.34 -13.16
N ASP A 296 19.25 -15.36 -13.14
CA ASP A 296 17.79 -15.15 -13.25
C ASP A 296 17.21 -14.46 -12.01
N GLU A 297 17.75 -14.74 -10.82
CA GLU A 297 17.34 -14.05 -9.60
C GLU A 297 17.80 -12.59 -9.60
N TYR A 298 19.02 -12.30 -10.05
CA TYR A 298 19.49 -10.93 -10.23
C TYR A 298 18.63 -10.16 -11.24
N ARG A 299 18.32 -10.76 -12.40
CA ARG A 299 17.41 -10.13 -13.38
C ARG A 299 16.02 -9.90 -12.81
N ARG A 300 15.50 -10.82 -12.01
CA ARG A 300 14.21 -10.67 -11.32
C ARG A 300 14.22 -9.51 -10.35
N VAL A 301 15.23 -9.39 -9.49
CA VAL A 301 15.36 -8.28 -8.53
C VAL A 301 15.39 -6.94 -9.28
N GLU A 302 16.21 -6.83 -10.34
CA GLU A 302 16.29 -5.61 -11.15
C GLU A 302 14.93 -5.26 -11.77
N ALA A 303 14.26 -6.22 -12.39
CA ALA A 303 12.99 -6.04 -13.06
C ALA A 303 11.87 -5.65 -12.09
N VAL A 304 11.74 -6.35 -10.94
CA VAL A 304 10.67 -6.06 -9.97
C VAL A 304 10.92 -4.72 -9.26
N ILE A 305 12.16 -4.36 -8.92
CA ILE A 305 12.48 -3.04 -8.37
C ILE A 305 12.08 -1.94 -9.34
N ALA A 306 12.38 -2.10 -10.62
CA ALA A 306 12.02 -1.13 -11.66
C ALA A 306 10.49 -1.05 -11.82
N HIS A 307 9.81 -2.18 -11.86
CA HIS A 307 8.35 -2.28 -11.96
C HIS A 307 7.67 -1.48 -10.84
N GLU A 308 8.00 -1.76 -9.58
CA GLU A 308 7.39 -1.08 -8.43
C GLU A 308 7.72 0.41 -8.38
N TYR A 309 8.96 0.79 -8.75
CA TYR A 309 9.31 2.19 -8.84
C TYR A 309 8.53 2.92 -9.94
N PHE A 310 8.37 2.31 -11.12
CA PHE A 310 7.66 2.94 -12.24
C PHE A 310 6.18 3.13 -11.96
N HIS A 311 5.59 2.32 -11.10
CA HIS A 311 4.24 2.53 -10.60
C HIS A 311 4.05 3.88 -9.91
N ASN A 312 5.10 4.55 -9.44
CA ASN A 312 4.96 5.87 -8.83
C ASN A 312 4.17 6.84 -9.73
N TRP A 313 4.35 6.74 -11.04
CA TRP A 313 3.59 7.50 -12.03
C TRP A 313 2.49 6.69 -12.69
N SER A 314 2.78 5.50 -13.21
CA SER A 314 1.80 4.63 -13.87
C SER A 314 1.15 3.65 -12.89
N GLY A 315 0.19 4.13 -12.12
CA GLY A 315 -0.52 3.40 -11.06
C GLY A 315 -0.83 4.29 -9.85
N ASN A 316 0.13 5.10 -9.38
CA ASN A 316 -0.04 5.94 -8.20
C ASN A 316 -0.52 7.35 -8.56
N ARG A 317 0.27 8.13 -9.29
CA ARG A 317 -0.10 9.50 -9.70
C ARG A 317 -1.16 9.51 -10.81
N VAL A 318 -1.06 8.59 -11.75
CA VAL A 318 -2.10 8.25 -12.72
C VAL A 318 -2.62 6.89 -12.33
N THR A 319 -3.78 6.85 -11.69
CA THR A 319 -4.32 5.67 -11.02
C THR A 319 -5.57 5.11 -11.70
N CYS A 320 -6.01 3.92 -11.30
CA CYS A 320 -7.21 3.28 -11.80
C CYS A 320 -8.47 4.01 -11.37
N ARG A 321 -9.44 4.14 -12.27
CA ARG A 321 -10.80 4.55 -11.92
C ARG A 321 -11.58 3.42 -11.26
N ASP A 322 -11.37 2.21 -11.73
CA ASP A 322 -12.03 1.00 -11.25
C ASP A 322 -11.13 -0.22 -11.51
N TRP A 323 -11.44 -1.36 -10.92
CA TRP A 323 -10.61 -2.56 -11.04
C TRP A 323 -10.63 -3.22 -12.42
N PHE A 324 -11.56 -2.87 -13.31
CA PHE A 324 -11.50 -3.30 -14.72
C PHE A 324 -10.32 -2.67 -15.46
N GLN A 325 -9.76 -1.59 -14.92
CA GLN A 325 -8.60 -0.90 -15.50
C GLN A 325 -7.26 -1.37 -14.90
N LEU A 326 -7.25 -2.40 -14.07
CA LEU A 326 -6.02 -2.97 -13.49
C LEU A 326 -4.98 -3.27 -14.57
N SER A 327 -5.40 -3.90 -15.68
CA SER A 327 -4.51 -4.22 -16.80
C SER A 327 -3.86 -3.00 -17.46
N LEU A 328 -4.43 -1.80 -17.31
CA LEU A 328 -3.83 -0.58 -17.86
C LEU A 328 -2.65 -0.13 -17.01
N LYS A 329 -2.78 -0.12 -15.67
CA LYS A 329 -1.65 0.23 -14.81
C LYS A 329 -0.55 -0.83 -14.90
N GLU A 330 -0.91 -2.12 -14.80
CA GLU A 330 0.04 -3.23 -14.85
C GLU A 330 0.70 -3.36 -16.23
N GLY A 331 -0.09 -3.39 -17.30
CA GLY A 331 0.44 -3.55 -18.65
C GLY A 331 1.35 -2.41 -19.08
N PHE A 332 1.05 -1.15 -18.69
CA PHE A 332 1.92 -0.03 -19.00
C PHE A 332 3.20 -0.07 -18.15
N THR A 333 3.12 -0.48 -16.90
CA THR A 333 4.30 -0.62 -16.02
C THR A 333 5.18 -1.79 -16.44
N VAL A 334 4.61 -2.93 -16.85
CA VAL A 334 5.34 -4.06 -17.44
C VAL A 334 6.06 -3.62 -18.73
N PHE A 335 5.40 -2.82 -19.58
CA PHE A 335 6.05 -2.30 -20.78
C PHE A 335 7.28 -1.43 -20.44
N ARG A 336 7.18 -0.58 -19.43
CA ARG A 336 8.30 0.27 -18.98
C ARG A 336 9.42 -0.56 -18.35
N GLU A 337 9.08 -1.54 -17.50
CA GLU A 337 10.03 -2.48 -16.90
C GLU A 337 10.79 -3.29 -17.98
N GLN A 338 10.08 -3.82 -18.98
CA GLN A 338 10.72 -4.54 -20.09
C GLN A 338 11.64 -3.63 -20.92
N SER A 339 11.24 -2.37 -21.14
CA SER A 339 12.07 -1.39 -21.84
C SER A 339 13.32 -1.06 -21.03
N PHE A 340 13.19 -0.82 -19.73
CA PHE A 340 14.32 -0.62 -18.82
C PHE A 340 15.28 -1.81 -18.82
N SER A 341 14.76 -3.03 -18.65
CA SER A 341 15.61 -4.23 -18.63
C SER A 341 16.34 -4.45 -19.97
N ALA A 342 15.72 -4.09 -21.09
CA ALA A 342 16.34 -4.15 -22.42
C ALA A 342 17.47 -3.13 -22.56
N ASP A 343 17.28 -1.89 -22.06
CA ASP A 343 18.26 -0.81 -22.12
C ASP A 343 19.45 -1.05 -21.18
N MET A 344 19.19 -1.60 -19.99
CA MET A 344 20.24 -1.89 -18.98
C MET A 344 21.09 -3.10 -19.35
N ASN A 345 20.54 -4.07 -20.08
CA ASN A 345 21.21 -5.36 -20.33
C ASN A 345 21.32 -5.64 -21.84
N SER A 346 20.46 -6.49 -22.36
CA SER A 346 20.49 -6.92 -23.76
C SER A 346 19.08 -6.96 -24.37
N ALA A 347 18.75 -6.01 -25.22
CA ALA A 347 17.46 -5.95 -25.89
C ALA A 347 17.11 -7.24 -26.67
N PRO A 348 18.03 -7.89 -27.44
CA PRO A 348 17.72 -9.16 -28.07
C PRO A 348 17.40 -10.28 -27.10
N LEU A 349 18.15 -10.39 -25.99
CA LEU A 349 17.90 -11.41 -24.97
C LEU A 349 16.55 -11.16 -24.28
N LYS A 350 16.30 -9.94 -23.82
CA LYS A 350 15.03 -9.56 -23.19
C LYS A 350 13.84 -9.86 -24.12
N ARG A 351 13.96 -9.56 -25.42
CA ARG A 351 12.91 -9.87 -26.40
C ARG A 351 12.62 -11.38 -26.49
N ILE A 352 13.65 -12.22 -26.44
CA ILE A 352 13.48 -13.69 -26.46
C ILE A 352 12.76 -14.15 -25.19
N GLU A 353 13.16 -13.63 -24.02
CA GLU A 353 12.53 -13.94 -22.73
C GLU A 353 11.06 -13.51 -22.69
N ASP A 354 10.74 -12.31 -23.14
CA ASP A 354 9.37 -11.77 -23.17
C ASP A 354 8.46 -12.60 -24.10
N VAL A 355 8.96 -12.99 -25.27
CA VAL A 355 8.21 -13.87 -26.20
C VAL A 355 8.01 -15.26 -25.58
N ALA A 356 9.01 -15.79 -24.88
CA ALA A 356 8.88 -17.08 -24.21
C ALA A 356 7.83 -17.02 -23.09
N LEU A 357 7.80 -15.93 -22.29
CA LEU A 357 6.80 -15.69 -21.23
C LEU A 357 5.40 -15.53 -21.84
N LEU A 358 5.24 -14.70 -22.87
CA LEU A 358 3.98 -14.50 -23.60
C LEU A 358 3.39 -15.84 -24.06
N ARG A 359 4.20 -16.68 -24.67
CA ARG A 359 3.75 -17.99 -25.20
C ARG A 359 3.47 -19.02 -24.11
N ARG A 360 4.22 -18.97 -23.00
CA ARG A 360 4.12 -19.96 -21.92
C ARG A 360 2.98 -19.63 -20.93
N ALA A 361 2.75 -18.37 -20.65
CA ALA A 361 1.81 -17.92 -19.61
C ALA A 361 0.59 -17.23 -20.22
N GLN A 362 0.76 -16.12 -20.95
CA GLN A 362 -0.34 -15.27 -21.35
C GLN A 362 -1.25 -15.94 -22.40
N PHE A 363 -0.71 -16.64 -23.41
CA PHE A 363 -1.54 -17.33 -24.39
C PHE A 363 -2.41 -18.45 -23.82
N PRO A 364 -1.90 -19.32 -22.91
CA PRO A 364 -2.76 -20.29 -22.23
C PRO A 364 -3.85 -19.62 -21.35
N GLU A 365 -3.52 -18.54 -20.63
CA GLU A 365 -4.48 -17.80 -19.81
C GLU A 365 -5.60 -17.18 -20.68
N ASP A 366 -5.24 -16.55 -21.80
CA ASP A 366 -6.18 -15.93 -22.72
C ASP A 366 -7.08 -16.95 -23.47
N ALA A 367 -6.61 -18.17 -23.60
CA ALA A 367 -7.36 -19.25 -24.24
C ALA A 367 -8.44 -19.89 -23.31
N GLY A 368 -8.44 -19.62 -22.01
CA GLY A 368 -9.41 -20.13 -21.01
C GLY A 368 -8.90 -21.39 -20.36
#